data_f64a8a3aa7d68d63ec2f217b9e3c1b74
#
_entry.id   f64a8a3aa7d68d63ec2f217b9e3c1b74
#
_cell.length_a   1.000
_cell.length_b   1.000
_cell.length_c   1.000
_cell.angle_alpha   90.00
_cell.angle_beta   90.00
_cell.angle_gamma   90.00
#
_symmetry.space_group_name_H-M   'P 1'
#
loop_
_entity.id
_entity.type
_entity.pdbx_description
1 polymer ?
#
loop_
_entity_poly.entity_id
_entity_poly.type
_entity_poly.pdbx_seq_one_letter_code
_entity_poly.pdbx_strand_id
1 'polypeptide(L)'
;KPLKFGMVFPVSTHNYELRYWLAAGGINPGFYAPQRGNTAGNLKADVQISVTPPPQMPSTLEAGTINGYCVGEPWNQQAVFRGIGVPVIADQAIRNNVAEKVFGVSRQWAEANPNTHIRLVKALIRAGQWLDANNNANRPAAAKLISKSIYVGADYPIIANSMTGKFEFEKGDQRSLPDFNVFFRYHATYPFYSDAV
;
A
#
# COMPACT_ATOMS: atom_id res chain seq x y z
N LYS A 1 10.57 18.55 -19.13
CA LYS A 1 11.05 18.08 -17.78
C LYS A 1 10.65 16.63 -17.64
N PRO A 2 11.51 15.78 -17.07
CA PRO A 2 11.14 14.40 -16.81
C PRO A 2 9.96 14.35 -15.83
N LEU A 3 9.09 13.36 -15.99
CA LEU A 3 8.00 13.10 -15.05
C LEU A 3 8.57 12.72 -13.68
N LYS A 4 7.87 13.12 -12.63
CA LYS A 4 8.27 12.85 -11.24
C LYS A 4 7.23 11.98 -10.55
N PHE A 5 7.67 10.94 -9.88
CA PHE A 5 6.81 10.04 -9.14
C PHE A 5 7.19 9.98 -7.66
N GLY A 6 6.18 9.86 -6.81
CA GLY A 6 6.35 9.62 -5.39
C GLY A 6 6.41 8.12 -5.08
N MET A 7 7.31 7.73 -4.19
CA MET A 7 7.36 6.40 -3.59
C MET A 7 7.45 6.51 -2.07
N VAL A 8 7.11 5.44 -1.35
CA VAL A 8 7.15 5.45 0.12
C VAL A 8 8.58 5.49 0.64
N PHE A 9 9.42 4.55 0.21
CA PHE A 9 10.88 4.53 0.46
C PHE A 9 11.56 3.52 -0.49
N PRO A 10 12.90 3.58 -0.66
CA PRO A 10 13.62 2.83 -1.70
C PRO A 10 13.42 1.32 -1.69
N VAL A 11 13.25 0.71 -0.51
CA VAL A 11 13.06 -0.74 -0.35
C VAL A 11 11.59 -1.12 -0.13
N SER A 12 10.65 -0.23 -0.42
CA SER A 12 9.21 -0.53 -0.32
C SER A 12 8.72 -1.32 -1.53
N THR A 13 7.73 -2.19 -1.32
CA THR A 13 7.00 -2.88 -2.37
C THR A 13 6.46 -1.89 -3.40
N HIS A 14 5.90 -0.77 -2.97
CA HIS A 14 5.41 0.32 -3.81
C HIS A 14 6.46 0.85 -4.81
N ASN A 15 7.74 0.96 -4.38
CA ASN A 15 8.80 1.38 -5.28
C ASN A 15 9.13 0.31 -6.33
N TYR A 16 9.15 -0.96 -5.93
CA TYR A 16 9.41 -2.06 -6.87
C TYR A 16 8.27 -2.22 -7.87
N GLU A 17 7.02 -2.16 -7.44
CA GLU A 17 5.84 -2.28 -8.29
C GLU A 17 5.71 -1.12 -9.26
N LEU A 18 5.92 0.12 -8.80
CA LEU A 18 5.97 1.30 -9.66
C LEU A 18 7.03 1.15 -10.76
N ARG A 19 8.24 0.71 -10.39
CA ARG A 19 9.32 0.50 -11.36
C ARG A 19 9.02 -0.61 -12.33
N TYR A 20 8.47 -1.71 -11.85
CA TYR A 20 8.06 -2.83 -12.68
C TYR A 20 7.01 -2.40 -13.71
N TRP A 21 6.00 -1.66 -13.28
CA TRP A 21 4.94 -1.15 -14.14
C TRP A 21 5.47 -0.16 -15.19
N LEU A 22 6.32 0.78 -14.80
CA LEU A 22 6.96 1.72 -15.72
C LEU A 22 7.81 0.99 -16.76
N ALA A 23 8.62 0.03 -16.32
CA ALA A 23 9.48 -0.77 -17.23
C ALA A 23 8.65 -1.61 -18.20
N ALA A 24 7.52 -2.18 -17.78
CA ALA A 24 6.61 -2.90 -18.65
C ALA A 24 6.01 -2.00 -19.75
N GLY A 25 5.87 -0.69 -19.46
CA GLY A 25 5.49 0.34 -20.43
C GLY A 25 6.64 0.87 -21.29
N GLY A 26 7.84 0.30 -21.19
CA GLY A 26 9.02 0.74 -21.94
C GLY A 26 9.72 1.99 -21.38
N ILE A 27 9.35 2.42 -20.19
CA ILE A 27 9.95 3.58 -19.52
C ILE A 27 11.08 3.09 -18.62
N ASN A 28 12.28 3.63 -18.76
CA ASN A 28 13.40 3.29 -17.91
C ASN A 28 13.24 3.94 -16.50
N PRO A 29 12.97 3.13 -15.45
CA PRO A 29 12.77 3.66 -14.10
C PRO A 29 14.09 4.00 -13.38
N GLY A 30 15.25 3.77 -14.04
CA GLY A 30 16.58 4.01 -13.51
C GLY A 30 17.16 2.87 -12.69
N PHE A 31 18.41 3.04 -12.28
CA PHE A 31 19.18 2.04 -11.54
C PHE A 31 19.53 2.53 -10.14
N TYR A 32 19.56 1.61 -9.19
CA TYR A 32 20.14 1.86 -7.89
C TYR A 32 21.68 1.92 -8.00
N ALA A 33 22.27 2.93 -7.42
CA ALA A 33 23.71 3.07 -7.32
C ALA A 33 24.09 3.66 -5.95
N PRO A 34 23.96 2.89 -4.86
CA PRO A 34 24.21 3.38 -3.49
C PRO A 34 25.61 3.98 -3.32
N GLN A 35 26.63 3.43 -3.99
CA GLN A 35 27.99 3.91 -3.98
C GLN A 35 28.15 5.34 -4.57
N ARG A 36 27.18 5.77 -5.37
CA ARG A 36 27.07 7.11 -5.94
C ARG A 36 26.02 7.98 -5.25
N GLY A 37 25.53 7.55 -4.08
CA GLY A 37 24.47 8.25 -3.35
C GLY A 37 23.08 8.13 -3.97
N ASN A 38 22.90 7.31 -5.01
CA ASN A 38 21.61 7.12 -5.67
C ASN A 38 20.85 5.94 -5.09
N THR A 39 20.16 6.13 -3.98
CA THR A 39 19.30 5.13 -3.35
C THR A 39 17.85 5.16 -3.88
N ALA A 40 17.48 6.19 -4.62
CA ALA A 40 16.16 6.33 -5.23
C ALA A 40 16.06 5.70 -6.64
N GLY A 41 17.19 5.27 -7.22
CA GLY A 41 17.24 4.65 -8.55
C GLY A 41 16.95 5.62 -9.70
N ASN A 42 17.42 6.88 -9.59
CA ASN A 42 17.21 7.92 -10.63
C ASN A 42 18.33 7.97 -11.68
N LEU A 43 19.39 7.18 -11.51
CA LEU A 43 20.52 7.20 -12.42
C LEU A 43 20.10 6.67 -13.80
N LYS A 44 20.34 7.47 -14.84
CA LYS A 44 19.96 7.18 -16.24
C LYS A 44 18.46 6.87 -16.43
N ALA A 45 17.61 7.46 -15.60
CA ALA A 45 16.16 7.25 -15.66
C ALA A 45 15.47 8.21 -16.62
N ASP A 46 14.40 7.76 -17.27
CA ASP A 46 13.47 8.60 -18.02
C ASP A 46 12.54 9.39 -17.09
N VAL A 47 12.40 8.94 -15.85
CA VAL A 47 11.55 9.53 -14.80
C VAL A 47 12.35 9.76 -13.53
N GLN A 48 11.91 10.70 -12.71
CA GLN A 48 12.46 10.92 -11.38
C GLN A 48 11.53 10.31 -10.33
N ILE A 49 12.07 9.50 -9.44
CA ILE A 49 11.31 8.90 -8.34
C ILE A 49 11.90 9.40 -7.02
N SER A 50 11.04 9.94 -6.16
CA SER A 50 11.43 10.53 -4.88
C SER A 50 10.63 9.97 -3.72
N VAL A 51 11.27 9.93 -2.55
CA VAL A 51 10.57 9.56 -1.31
C VAL A 51 9.58 10.66 -0.95
N THR A 52 8.34 10.26 -0.76
CA THR A 52 7.26 11.13 -0.29
C THR A 52 6.48 10.38 0.79
N PRO A 53 6.32 10.94 1.99
CA PRO A 53 5.51 10.31 3.03
C PRO A 53 4.07 10.07 2.56
N PRO A 54 3.48 8.90 2.81
CA PRO A 54 2.15 8.54 2.33
C PRO A 54 1.07 9.61 2.58
N PRO A 55 0.93 10.21 3.77
CA PRO A 55 -0.09 11.24 4.00
C PRO A 55 0.12 12.53 3.19
N GLN A 56 1.33 12.76 2.69
CA GLN A 56 1.67 13.96 1.91
C GLN A 56 1.51 13.74 0.40
N MET A 57 1.38 12.52 -0.08
CA MET A 57 1.31 12.22 -1.52
C MET A 57 0.17 12.95 -2.23
N PRO A 58 -1.08 12.96 -1.70
CA PRO A 58 -2.16 13.70 -2.34
C PRO A 58 -1.86 15.20 -2.48
N SER A 59 -1.39 15.85 -1.44
CA SER A 59 -1.07 17.29 -1.48
C SER A 59 0.13 17.61 -2.36
N THR A 60 1.11 16.71 -2.43
CA THR A 60 2.28 16.85 -3.30
C THR A 60 1.90 16.70 -4.78
N LEU A 61 0.94 15.82 -5.09
CA LEU A 61 0.34 15.72 -6.42
C LEU A 61 -0.44 16.98 -6.79
N GLU A 62 -1.30 17.46 -5.89
CA GLU A 62 -2.09 18.69 -6.06
C GLU A 62 -1.20 19.91 -6.33
N ALA A 63 -0.08 20.01 -5.63
CA ALA A 63 0.91 21.08 -5.83
C ALA A 63 1.72 20.93 -7.14
N GLY A 64 1.55 19.85 -7.90
CA GLY A 64 2.30 19.59 -9.13
C GLY A 64 3.79 19.26 -8.90
N THR A 65 4.21 18.98 -7.66
CA THR A 65 5.57 18.61 -7.33
C THR A 65 5.91 17.21 -7.85
N ILE A 66 4.92 16.32 -7.81
CA ILE A 66 4.95 14.99 -8.45
C ILE A 66 3.81 14.88 -9.45
N ASN A 67 3.94 14.01 -10.45
CA ASN A 67 2.95 13.76 -11.49
C ASN A 67 2.14 12.47 -11.25
N GLY A 68 2.59 11.65 -10.32
CA GLY A 68 1.95 10.42 -9.89
C GLY A 68 2.68 9.80 -8.72
N TYR A 69 2.13 8.74 -8.17
CA TYR A 69 2.73 8.02 -7.06
C TYR A 69 2.19 6.58 -6.96
N CYS A 70 2.92 5.74 -6.25
CA CYS A 70 2.43 4.44 -5.77
C CYS A 70 2.46 4.45 -4.24
N VAL A 71 1.32 4.17 -3.62
CA VAL A 71 1.14 4.23 -2.16
C VAL A 71 0.01 3.32 -1.71
N GLY A 72 0.08 2.85 -0.46
CA GLY A 72 -1.02 2.13 0.18
C GLY A 72 -2.23 3.01 0.46
N GLU A 73 -3.41 2.39 0.54
CA GLU A 73 -4.63 3.08 0.94
C GLU A 73 -4.55 3.59 2.39
N PRO A 74 -5.27 4.68 2.71
CA PRO A 74 -6.35 5.33 1.95
C PRO A 74 -5.92 6.52 1.05
N TRP A 75 -4.64 6.72 0.82
CA TRP A 75 -4.12 7.95 0.20
C TRP A 75 -4.46 8.09 -1.28
N ASN A 76 -4.68 6.98 -2.01
CA ASN A 76 -5.19 7.04 -3.39
C ASN A 76 -6.66 7.46 -3.39
N GLN A 77 -7.49 6.85 -2.54
CA GLN A 77 -8.89 7.23 -2.41
C GLN A 77 -9.04 8.67 -1.93
N GLN A 78 -8.15 9.17 -1.09
CA GLN A 78 -8.16 10.58 -0.69
C GLN A 78 -7.94 11.51 -1.88
N ALA A 79 -7.05 11.17 -2.81
CA ALA A 79 -6.85 11.95 -4.03
C ALA A 79 -8.09 11.97 -4.92
N VAL A 80 -8.77 10.82 -5.07
CA VAL A 80 -10.04 10.72 -5.81
C VAL A 80 -11.13 11.56 -5.18
N PHE A 81 -11.35 11.44 -3.87
CA PHE A 81 -12.37 12.20 -3.14
C PHE A 81 -12.13 13.71 -3.19
N ARG A 82 -10.88 14.14 -3.26
CA ARG A 82 -10.51 15.55 -3.43
C ARG A 82 -10.52 16.01 -4.89
N GLY A 83 -10.72 15.11 -5.86
CA GLY A 83 -10.72 15.43 -7.29
C GLY A 83 -9.36 15.87 -7.84
N ILE A 84 -8.26 15.43 -7.23
CA ILE A 84 -6.88 15.82 -7.59
C ILE A 84 -6.09 14.73 -8.28
N GLY A 85 -6.60 13.51 -8.32
CA GLY A 85 -5.95 12.37 -8.96
C GLY A 85 -6.88 11.20 -9.14
N VAL A 86 -6.48 10.30 -10.03
CA VAL A 86 -7.20 9.06 -10.33
C VAL A 86 -6.24 7.87 -10.24
N PRO A 87 -6.65 6.74 -9.64
CA PRO A 87 -5.88 5.50 -9.70
C PRO A 87 -5.86 4.99 -11.15
N VAL A 88 -4.67 4.74 -11.68
CA VAL A 88 -4.50 4.16 -13.01
C VAL A 88 -4.65 2.65 -12.96
N ILE A 89 -4.06 2.04 -11.93
CA ILE A 89 -4.05 0.59 -11.73
C ILE A 89 -3.86 0.28 -10.25
N ALA A 90 -4.45 -0.81 -9.77
CA ALA A 90 -4.17 -1.36 -8.46
C ALA A 90 -3.05 -2.41 -8.54
N ASP A 91 -2.20 -2.49 -7.51
CA ASP A 91 -1.06 -3.42 -7.46
C ASP A 91 -1.51 -4.88 -7.63
N GLN A 92 -2.71 -5.22 -7.14
CA GLN A 92 -3.33 -6.52 -7.38
C GLN A 92 -3.42 -6.90 -8.87
N ALA A 93 -3.64 -5.94 -9.76
CA ALA A 93 -3.72 -6.16 -11.20
C ALA A 93 -2.34 -6.25 -11.86
N ILE A 94 -1.31 -5.70 -11.23
CA ILE A 94 0.08 -5.84 -11.68
C ILE A 94 0.63 -7.21 -11.28
N ARG A 95 0.43 -7.58 -10.02
CA ARG A 95 0.87 -8.86 -9.47
C ARG A 95 -0.09 -9.32 -8.37
N ASN A 96 -0.78 -10.41 -8.61
CA ASN A 96 -1.73 -10.96 -7.64
C ASN A 96 -0.99 -11.64 -6.47
N ASN A 97 -1.61 -11.62 -5.29
CA ASN A 97 -1.12 -12.28 -4.07
C ASN A 97 0.26 -11.83 -3.58
N VAL A 98 0.57 -10.55 -3.74
CA VAL A 98 1.80 -9.97 -3.18
C VAL A 98 1.64 -9.78 -1.67
N ALA A 99 2.58 -10.30 -0.89
CA ALA A 99 2.69 -9.97 0.53
C ALA A 99 3.08 -8.50 0.66
N GLU A 100 2.28 -7.72 1.39
CA GLU A 100 2.50 -6.27 1.48
C GLU A 100 3.07 -5.86 2.84
N LYS A 101 2.43 -6.23 3.94
CA LYS A 101 2.89 -5.93 5.30
C LYS A 101 3.21 -7.20 6.06
N VAL A 102 4.23 -7.12 6.92
CA VAL A 102 4.61 -8.21 7.84
C VAL A 102 4.66 -7.71 9.28
N PHE A 103 4.32 -8.57 10.22
CA PHE A 103 4.58 -8.33 11.62
C PHE A 103 6.00 -8.80 11.95
N GLY A 104 6.94 -7.87 11.97
CA GLY A 104 8.34 -8.13 12.28
C GLY A 104 8.71 -7.69 13.69
N VAL A 105 9.48 -8.53 14.39
CA VAL A 105 10.11 -8.21 15.68
C VAL A 105 11.58 -8.57 15.64
N SER A 106 12.40 -7.91 16.47
CA SER A 106 13.80 -8.33 16.62
C SER A 106 13.89 -9.70 17.30
N ARG A 107 14.89 -10.49 16.92
CA ARG A 107 15.15 -11.80 17.56
C ARG A 107 15.29 -11.63 19.07
N GLN A 108 16.09 -10.68 19.50
CA GLN A 108 16.34 -10.41 20.93
C GLN A 108 15.04 -10.14 21.70
N TRP A 109 14.13 -9.34 21.12
CA TRP A 109 12.84 -9.07 21.74
C TRP A 109 11.95 -10.33 21.80
N ALA A 110 11.90 -11.11 20.72
CA ALA A 110 11.11 -12.35 20.66
C ALA A 110 11.58 -13.37 21.70
N GLU A 111 12.89 -13.55 21.86
CA GLU A 111 13.50 -14.43 22.85
C GLU A 111 13.27 -13.96 24.27
N ALA A 112 13.32 -12.66 24.53
CA ALA A 112 13.04 -12.07 25.85
C ALA A 112 11.53 -12.07 26.20
N ASN A 113 10.63 -12.11 25.21
CA ASN A 113 9.19 -11.95 25.41
C ASN A 113 8.35 -13.02 24.66
N PRO A 114 8.64 -14.32 24.80
CA PRO A 114 8.01 -15.36 23.98
C PRO A 114 6.49 -15.41 24.14
N ASN A 115 5.99 -15.29 25.35
CA ASN A 115 4.55 -15.31 25.61
C ASN A 115 3.82 -14.10 25.04
N THR A 116 4.41 -12.91 25.12
CA THR A 116 3.84 -11.69 24.53
C THR A 116 3.84 -11.77 23.01
N HIS A 117 4.94 -12.25 22.43
CA HIS A 117 5.06 -12.45 20.98
C HIS A 117 3.96 -13.38 20.45
N ILE A 118 3.77 -14.56 21.05
CA ILE A 118 2.71 -15.50 20.66
C ILE A 118 1.32 -14.87 20.79
N ARG A 119 1.06 -14.11 21.86
CA ARG A 119 -0.23 -13.45 22.06
C ARG A 119 -0.50 -12.39 21.00
N LEU A 120 0.52 -11.60 20.59
CA LEU A 120 0.40 -10.63 19.51
C LEU A 120 0.12 -11.30 18.17
N VAL A 121 0.85 -12.35 17.82
CA VAL A 121 0.60 -13.14 16.59
C VAL A 121 -0.84 -13.68 16.58
N LYS A 122 -1.30 -14.27 17.69
CA LYS A 122 -2.68 -14.75 17.80
C LYS A 122 -3.71 -13.62 17.65
N ALA A 123 -3.44 -12.44 18.21
CA ALA A 123 -4.33 -11.29 18.08
C ALA A 123 -4.44 -10.82 16.62
N LEU A 124 -3.32 -10.75 15.90
CA LEU A 124 -3.31 -10.38 14.48
C LEU A 124 -4.04 -11.40 13.61
N ILE A 125 -3.82 -12.70 13.83
CA ILE A 125 -4.54 -13.75 13.11
C ILE A 125 -6.05 -13.62 13.35
N ARG A 126 -6.48 -13.45 14.60
CA ARG A 126 -7.91 -13.26 14.94
C ARG A 126 -8.48 -12.00 14.33
N ALA A 127 -7.73 -10.91 14.29
CA ALA A 127 -8.17 -9.67 13.63
C ALA A 127 -8.35 -9.89 12.12
N GLY A 128 -7.42 -10.58 11.46
CA GLY A 128 -7.55 -10.96 10.06
C GLY A 128 -8.78 -11.85 9.80
N GLN A 129 -8.98 -12.87 10.62
CA GLN A 129 -10.18 -13.73 10.55
C GLN A 129 -11.46 -12.93 10.69
N TRP A 130 -11.53 -12.01 11.66
CA TRP A 130 -12.70 -11.16 11.90
C TRP A 130 -12.96 -10.23 10.71
N LEU A 131 -11.91 -9.64 10.11
CA LEU A 131 -12.04 -8.77 8.94
C LEU A 131 -12.60 -9.48 7.72
N ASP A 132 -12.21 -10.73 7.50
CA ASP A 132 -12.63 -11.51 6.33
C ASP A 132 -13.86 -12.41 6.59
N ALA A 133 -14.37 -12.44 7.83
CA ALA A 133 -15.53 -13.25 8.19
C ALA A 133 -16.81 -12.79 7.47
N ASN A 134 -17.69 -13.76 7.19
CA ASN A 134 -19.01 -13.53 6.63
C ASN A 134 -18.97 -12.60 5.40
N ASN A 135 -18.11 -12.92 4.45
CA ASN A 135 -17.93 -12.14 3.23
C ASN A 135 -17.62 -10.65 3.50
N ASN A 136 -16.65 -10.39 4.37
CA ASN A 136 -16.17 -9.06 4.74
C ASN A 136 -17.16 -8.20 5.54
N ALA A 137 -18.17 -8.79 6.17
CA ALA A 137 -19.24 -8.05 6.86
C ALA A 137 -18.73 -7.10 7.95
N ASN A 138 -17.57 -7.38 8.54
CA ASN A 138 -17.01 -6.56 9.62
C ASN A 138 -16.13 -5.38 9.12
N ARG A 139 -15.84 -5.30 7.85
CA ARG A 139 -14.95 -4.25 7.31
C ARG A 139 -15.48 -2.83 7.46
N PRO A 140 -16.79 -2.55 7.34
CA PRO A 140 -17.31 -1.21 7.65
C PRO A 140 -17.06 -0.79 9.10
N ALA A 141 -17.21 -1.72 10.04
CA ALA A 141 -16.93 -1.45 11.46
C ALA A 141 -15.43 -1.20 11.70
N ALA A 142 -14.57 -1.97 11.04
CA ALA A 142 -13.12 -1.75 11.07
C ALA A 142 -12.73 -0.39 10.47
N ALA A 143 -13.28 -0.03 9.31
CA ALA A 143 -13.04 1.27 8.68
C ALA A 143 -13.44 2.43 9.61
N LYS A 144 -14.58 2.32 10.29
CA LYS A 144 -15.03 3.31 11.29
C LYS A 144 -14.09 3.38 12.49
N LEU A 145 -13.54 2.24 12.93
CA LEU A 145 -12.57 2.22 14.02
C LEU A 145 -11.29 2.94 13.65
N ILE A 146 -10.68 2.59 12.50
CA ILE A 146 -9.39 3.12 12.09
C ILE A 146 -9.45 4.55 11.52
N SER A 147 -10.64 5.08 11.22
CA SER A 147 -10.80 6.49 10.81
C SER A 147 -10.54 7.49 11.94
N LYS A 148 -10.52 7.03 13.20
CA LYS A 148 -10.18 7.90 14.33
C LYS A 148 -8.75 8.43 14.21
N SER A 149 -8.54 9.68 14.67
CA SER A 149 -7.24 10.39 14.57
C SER A 149 -6.06 9.68 15.26
N ILE A 150 -6.35 8.85 16.26
CA ILE A 150 -5.33 8.03 16.95
C ILE A 150 -4.84 6.83 16.12
N TYR A 151 -5.47 6.54 14.98
CA TYR A 151 -5.10 5.47 14.05
C TYR A 151 -4.71 6.06 12.70
N VAL A 152 -5.49 5.81 11.64
CA VAL A 152 -5.20 6.33 10.29
C VAL A 152 -5.55 7.81 10.15
N GLY A 153 -6.65 8.24 10.78
CA GLY A 153 -7.04 9.65 10.80
C GLY A 153 -7.57 10.21 9.47
N ALA A 154 -7.90 9.34 8.51
CA ALA A 154 -8.60 9.74 7.29
C ALA A 154 -10.11 9.54 7.46
N ASP A 155 -10.91 10.27 6.68
CA ASP A 155 -12.36 10.21 6.78
C ASP A 155 -12.91 8.80 6.48
N TYR A 156 -13.94 8.41 7.22
CA TYR A 156 -14.55 7.08 7.10
C TYR A 156 -14.90 6.68 5.66
N PRO A 157 -15.56 7.51 4.82
CA PRO A 157 -15.90 7.10 3.45
C PRO A 157 -14.67 6.75 2.61
N ILE A 158 -13.58 7.47 2.81
CA ILE A 158 -12.31 7.26 2.10
C ILE A 158 -11.70 5.90 2.46
N ILE A 159 -11.65 5.58 3.76
CA ILE A 159 -11.15 4.29 4.24
C ILE A 159 -12.11 3.16 3.86
N ALA A 160 -13.42 3.39 3.95
CA ALA A 160 -14.43 2.38 3.68
C ALA A 160 -14.38 1.87 2.24
N ASN A 161 -14.09 2.72 1.27
CA ASN A 161 -14.00 2.33 -0.14
C ASN A 161 -12.95 1.23 -0.35
N SER A 162 -11.73 1.43 0.11
CA SER A 162 -10.67 0.42 -0.03
C SER A 162 -10.93 -0.80 0.85
N MET A 163 -11.41 -0.61 2.08
CA MET A 163 -11.68 -1.70 3.02
C MET A 163 -12.80 -2.64 2.57
N THR A 164 -13.85 -2.10 1.93
CA THR A 164 -15.01 -2.88 1.49
C THR A 164 -14.88 -3.39 0.05
N GLY A 165 -13.85 -2.97 -0.67
CA GLY A 165 -13.65 -3.29 -2.09
C GLY A 165 -14.61 -2.56 -3.03
N LYS A 166 -15.27 -1.51 -2.58
CA LYS A 166 -16.02 -0.56 -3.41
C LYS A 166 -15.09 0.58 -3.82
N PHE A 167 -14.17 0.26 -4.69
CA PHE A 167 -13.06 1.14 -5.02
C PHE A 167 -13.46 2.18 -6.07
N GLU A 168 -13.18 3.44 -5.83
CA GLU A 168 -13.49 4.54 -6.74
C GLU A 168 -12.25 4.91 -7.55
N PHE A 169 -12.34 4.79 -8.88
CA PHE A 169 -11.26 5.13 -9.81
C PHE A 169 -11.29 6.61 -10.19
N GLU A 170 -12.48 7.18 -10.34
CA GLU A 170 -12.71 8.61 -10.43
C GLU A 170 -14.10 8.91 -9.86
N LYS A 171 -14.44 10.16 -9.69
CA LYS A 171 -15.73 10.53 -9.13
C LYS A 171 -16.89 9.97 -9.96
N GLY A 172 -17.60 9.00 -9.39
CA GLY A 172 -18.73 8.31 -10.02
C GLY A 172 -18.35 7.00 -10.75
N ASP A 173 -17.08 6.65 -10.90
CA ASP A 173 -16.62 5.33 -11.39
C ASP A 173 -16.22 4.43 -10.21
N GLN A 174 -17.21 3.91 -9.51
CA GLN A 174 -16.99 2.95 -8.43
C GLN A 174 -17.03 1.51 -8.97
N ARG A 175 -15.98 0.76 -8.74
CA ARG A 175 -15.84 -0.64 -9.17
C ARG A 175 -15.78 -1.58 -7.97
N SER A 176 -16.31 -2.80 -8.15
CA SER A 176 -16.25 -3.82 -7.12
C SER A 176 -14.97 -4.62 -7.23
N LEU A 177 -14.12 -4.51 -6.23
CA LEU A 177 -12.87 -5.24 -6.05
C LEU A 177 -12.88 -5.96 -4.70
N PRO A 178 -13.65 -7.03 -4.51
CA PRO A 178 -13.93 -7.64 -3.19
C PRO A 178 -12.66 -8.17 -2.52
N ASP A 179 -11.64 -8.55 -3.29
CA ASP A 179 -10.37 -9.06 -2.82
C ASP A 179 -9.23 -8.03 -2.95
N PHE A 180 -9.56 -6.73 -3.05
CA PHE A 180 -8.58 -5.65 -3.06
C PHE A 180 -7.67 -5.69 -1.82
N ASN A 181 -8.25 -5.97 -0.66
CA ASN A 181 -7.52 -6.26 0.56
C ASN A 181 -7.96 -7.62 1.10
N VAL A 182 -7.02 -8.53 1.34
CA VAL A 182 -7.24 -9.83 1.97
C VAL A 182 -6.40 -9.92 3.23
N PHE A 183 -7.02 -10.24 4.36
CA PHE A 183 -6.35 -10.25 5.67
C PHE A 183 -6.13 -11.66 6.21
N PHE A 184 -6.96 -12.62 5.81
CA PHE A 184 -6.87 -14.01 6.29
C PHE A 184 -7.13 -15.04 5.20
N ARG A 185 -8.11 -14.80 4.31
CA ARG A 185 -8.41 -15.73 3.21
C ARG A 185 -7.19 -15.95 2.34
N TYR A 186 -7.17 -17.09 1.63
CA TYR A 186 -6.10 -17.47 0.69
C TYR A 186 -4.71 -17.51 1.33
N HIS A 187 -4.66 -17.87 2.62
CA HIS A 187 -3.40 -17.90 3.39
C HIS A 187 -2.71 -16.53 3.55
N ALA A 188 -3.45 -15.42 3.46
CA ALA A 188 -2.89 -14.07 3.55
C ALA A 188 -2.12 -13.79 4.86
N THR A 189 -2.37 -14.56 5.92
CA THR A 189 -1.62 -14.48 7.18
C THR A 189 -0.41 -15.43 7.25
N TYR A 190 -0.16 -16.19 6.18
CA TYR A 190 0.99 -17.08 6.09
C TYR A 190 2.16 -16.38 5.41
N PRO A 191 3.22 -16.00 6.14
CA PRO A 191 4.37 -15.33 5.54
C PRO A 191 5.33 -16.27 4.82
N PHE A 192 5.11 -17.60 4.86
CA PHE A 192 6.05 -18.61 4.45
C PHE A 192 5.47 -19.65 3.48
N TYR A 193 4.63 -19.26 2.54
CA TYR A 193 4.30 -20.16 1.43
C TYR A 193 5.49 -20.26 0.47
N SER A 194 5.59 -21.37 -0.24
CA SER A 194 6.76 -21.73 -1.06
C SER A 194 7.19 -20.65 -2.05
N ASP A 195 6.25 -19.87 -2.54
CA ASP A 195 6.51 -18.84 -3.54
C ASP A 195 7.07 -17.53 -2.94
N ALA A 196 7.16 -17.45 -1.62
CA ALA A 196 7.66 -16.26 -0.91
C ALA A 196 9.11 -16.45 -0.39
N VAL A 197 9.72 -17.65 -0.55
CA VAL A 197 11.05 -18.01 -0.05
C VAL A 197 12.08 -18.08 -1.19
#